data_48d544201184e388464c6f216a20c072
#
_entry.id   48d544201184e388464c6f216a20c072
#
_cell.length_a   1.000
_cell.length_b   1.000
_cell.length_c   1.000
_cell.angle_alpha   90.00
_cell.angle_beta   90.00
_cell.angle_gamma   90.00
#
_symmetry.space_group_name_H-M   'P 1'
#
loop_
_entity.id
_entity.type
_entity.pdbx_description
1 polymer ?
#
loop_
_entity_poly.entity_id
_entity_poly.type
_entity_poly.pdbx_seq_one_letter_code
_entity_poly.pdbx_strand_id
1 'polypeptide(L)'
;MFRLLLAACLCCAFGLPAAGQETVAATEAPTSSDETFEIPNPAMATEAPQPLQSLVVIVDGEARSWAPLEKGTDVAWAAYREGNFPKAVPVFARLAEVGHPVAEWLMGNIYFFGQGIPKDYAKAQAMFEAAAQQGYFAAFAPTAQMYVQGLGVPADPSKAYYWYNIAAAQLPDSSERTQMMERREEVAGALTPAQVEAAQKRANKFEPKPVVPPDPEDVDWLQE
;
A
#
# COMPACT_ATOMS: atom_id res chain seq x y z
N MET A 1 -35.04 -53.70 -25.66
CA MET A 1 -35.65 -54.78 -24.87
C MET A 1 -35.66 -54.36 -23.41
N PHE A 2 -36.91 -54.34 -22.83
CA PHE A 2 -37.31 -54.36 -21.41
C PHE A 2 -36.93 -53.11 -20.57
N ARG A 3 -37.86 -52.24 -20.30
CA ARG A 3 -39.05 -52.18 -19.40
C ARG A 3 -38.68 -52.05 -17.93
N LEU A 4 -39.00 -50.88 -17.33
CA LEU A 4 -40.21 -50.57 -16.48
C LEU A 4 -40.10 -51.16 -15.07
N LEU A 5 -40.30 -50.41 -13.99
CA LEU A 5 -41.50 -49.86 -13.33
C LEU A 5 -41.07 -49.20 -12.02
N LEU A 6 -41.46 -48.01 -11.74
CA LEU A 6 -42.51 -47.51 -10.84
C LEU A 6 -42.61 -48.18 -9.47
N ALA A 7 -42.46 -47.38 -8.43
CA ALA A 7 -43.45 -47.32 -7.35
C ALA A 7 -43.27 -46.04 -6.49
N ALA A 8 -44.33 -45.31 -6.46
CA ALA A 8 -44.57 -44.21 -5.52
C ALA A 8 -45.02 -44.79 -4.17
N CYS A 9 -44.69 -44.16 -3.08
CA CYS A 9 -45.51 -44.23 -1.87
C CYS A 9 -45.46 -42.92 -1.11
N LEU A 10 -46.60 -42.25 -1.03
CA LEU A 10 -46.93 -41.17 -0.10
C LEU A 10 -46.85 -41.68 1.34
N CYS A 11 -46.38 -40.81 2.27
CA CYS A 11 -47.10 -40.59 3.52
C CYS A 11 -46.67 -39.27 4.15
N CYS A 12 -47.64 -38.42 4.36
CA CYS A 12 -47.58 -37.21 5.19
C CYS A 12 -47.38 -37.54 6.66
N ALA A 13 -46.66 -36.66 7.37
CA ALA A 13 -47.10 -36.12 8.66
C ALA A 13 -46.11 -35.08 9.24
N PHE A 14 -46.59 -33.87 9.38
CA PHE A 14 -46.44 -32.90 10.45
C PHE A 14 -45.14 -32.86 11.31
N GLY A 15 -44.51 -31.68 11.34
CA GLY A 15 -43.57 -31.30 12.40
C GLY A 15 -42.80 -30.02 12.09
N LEU A 16 -43.28 -28.90 12.51
CA LEU A 16 -42.78 -27.56 12.84
C LEU A 16 -41.31 -27.18 12.60
N PRO A 17 -41.02 -25.91 12.37
CA PRO A 17 -39.74 -25.42 11.84
C PRO A 17 -38.73 -25.25 12.96
N ALA A 18 -37.53 -25.78 12.75
CA ALA A 18 -36.34 -25.41 13.51
C ALA A 18 -35.72 -24.16 12.89
N ALA A 19 -35.49 -23.20 13.77
CA ALA A 19 -34.98 -21.88 13.53
C ALA A 19 -33.66 -21.83 12.75
N GLY A 20 -33.61 -20.86 11.85
CA GLY A 20 -32.50 -20.18 11.25
C GLY A 20 -31.08 -20.61 11.55
N GLN A 21 -30.44 -21.20 10.57
CA GLN A 21 -29.04 -20.95 10.28
C GLN A 21 -29.00 -20.18 8.96
N GLU A 22 -28.95 -18.86 9.07
CA GLU A 22 -28.46 -18.03 7.98
C GLU A 22 -27.01 -18.43 7.73
N THR A 23 -26.80 -19.25 6.74
CA THR A 23 -25.49 -19.36 6.10
C THR A 23 -25.23 -18.02 5.47
N VAL A 24 -24.37 -17.23 6.12
CA VAL A 24 -23.75 -16.07 5.50
C VAL A 24 -23.05 -16.60 4.26
N ALA A 25 -23.67 -16.37 3.10
CA ALA A 25 -23.04 -16.61 1.82
C ALA A 25 -21.75 -15.80 1.82
N ALA A 26 -20.61 -16.50 1.76
CA ALA A 26 -19.36 -15.88 1.43
C ALA A 26 -19.59 -15.14 0.12
N THR A 27 -19.56 -13.82 0.19
CA THR A 27 -19.62 -12.96 -0.99
C THR A 27 -18.37 -13.29 -1.78
N GLU A 28 -18.54 -14.03 -2.87
CA GLU A 28 -17.48 -14.24 -3.86
C GLU A 28 -16.96 -12.86 -4.25
N ALA A 29 -15.64 -12.68 -4.10
CA ALA A 29 -14.98 -11.49 -4.60
C ALA A 29 -15.33 -11.34 -6.09
N PRO A 30 -15.60 -10.11 -6.57
CA PRO A 30 -15.93 -9.89 -7.95
C PRO A 30 -14.79 -10.38 -8.83
N THR A 31 -15.05 -11.39 -9.64
CA THR A 31 -14.20 -11.79 -10.76
C THR A 31 -14.41 -10.77 -11.87
N SER A 32 -13.82 -9.59 -11.74
CA SER A 32 -13.72 -8.67 -12.85
C SER A 32 -12.37 -8.86 -13.53
N SER A 33 -12.42 -9.07 -14.83
CA SER A 33 -11.28 -9.08 -15.75
C SER A 33 -10.79 -7.65 -15.99
N ASP A 34 -10.57 -6.90 -14.92
CA ASP A 34 -9.99 -5.57 -14.99
C ASP A 34 -8.48 -5.69 -14.74
N GLU A 35 -7.72 -5.02 -15.56
CA GLU A 35 -6.30 -4.78 -15.35
C GLU A 35 -6.12 -4.18 -13.96
N THR A 36 -5.97 -5.04 -12.94
CA THR A 36 -5.69 -4.59 -11.58
C THR A 36 -4.37 -3.85 -11.64
N PHE A 37 -4.41 -2.56 -11.28
CA PHE A 37 -3.17 -1.81 -11.09
C PHE A 37 -2.32 -2.59 -10.09
N GLU A 38 -1.24 -3.16 -10.59
CA GLU A 38 -0.26 -3.83 -9.74
C GLU A 38 0.65 -2.79 -9.12
N ILE A 39 0.89 -2.90 -7.82
CA ILE A 39 1.92 -2.11 -7.16
C ILE A 39 3.25 -2.48 -7.81
N PRO A 40 3.96 -1.52 -8.44
CA PRO A 40 5.22 -1.81 -9.13
C PRO A 40 6.23 -2.40 -8.15
N ASN A 41 6.82 -3.55 -8.52
CA ASN A 41 7.88 -4.15 -7.73
C ASN A 41 9.20 -3.39 -7.98
N PRO A 42 9.72 -2.63 -6.99
CA PRO A 42 10.93 -1.83 -7.20
C PRO A 42 12.19 -2.66 -7.46
N ALA A 43 12.21 -3.96 -7.12
CA ALA A 43 13.31 -4.84 -7.47
C ALA A 43 13.45 -5.04 -9.00
N MET A 44 12.37 -4.78 -9.76
CA MET A 44 12.38 -4.83 -11.22
C MET A 44 12.75 -3.49 -11.88
N ALA A 45 12.88 -2.41 -11.09
CA ALA A 45 13.26 -1.11 -11.61
C ALA A 45 14.73 -1.10 -12.04
N THR A 46 15.00 -0.46 -13.20
CA THR A 46 16.37 -0.33 -13.72
C THR A 46 17.21 0.68 -12.95
N GLU A 47 16.56 1.64 -12.34
CA GLU A 47 17.21 2.71 -11.55
C GLU A 47 16.75 2.66 -10.10
N ALA A 48 17.61 3.08 -9.18
CA ALA A 48 17.23 3.29 -7.80
C ALA A 48 16.14 4.38 -7.71
N PRO A 49 15.15 4.24 -6.81
CA PRO A 49 14.20 5.32 -6.59
C PRO A 49 14.97 6.60 -6.25
N GLN A 50 14.76 7.65 -7.03
CA GLN A 50 15.37 8.96 -6.79
C GLN A 50 14.69 9.63 -5.60
N PRO A 51 15.39 10.21 -4.68
CA PRO A 51 16.79 9.97 -4.30
C PRO A 51 16.90 9.30 -2.93
N LEU A 52 17.58 8.18 -2.81
CA LEU A 52 18.16 7.82 -1.52
C LEU A 52 19.18 8.90 -1.08
N GLN A 53 19.66 9.70 -2.03
CA GLN A 53 20.67 10.72 -1.80
C GLN A 53 20.03 12.08 -1.57
N SER A 54 20.31 12.64 -0.38
CA SER A 54 20.03 14.04 0.01
C SER A 54 18.57 14.47 0.21
N LEU A 55 17.75 13.67 0.86
CA LEU A 55 16.56 14.21 1.51
C LEU A 55 17.01 15.18 2.61
N VAL A 56 16.72 16.46 2.41
CA VAL A 56 16.98 17.50 3.39
C VAL A 56 15.65 18.00 3.94
N VAL A 57 15.52 17.98 5.24
CA VAL A 57 14.36 18.51 5.96
C VAL A 57 14.78 19.81 6.64
N ILE A 58 14.01 20.88 6.45
CA ILE A 58 14.24 22.15 7.15
C ILE A 58 13.41 22.17 8.42
N VAL A 59 14.07 22.25 9.57
CA VAL A 59 13.43 22.32 10.89
C VAL A 59 14.00 23.54 11.61
N ASP A 60 13.13 24.44 12.04
CA ASP A 60 13.49 25.69 12.73
C ASP A 60 14.54 26.53 11.97
N GLY A 61 14.52 26.44 10.64
CA GLY A 61 15.48 27.15 9.75
C GLY A 61 16.82 26.43 9.56
N GLU A 62 17.03 25.29 10.17
CA GLU A 62 18.20 24.46 10.00
C GLU A 62 17.95 23.31 9.02
N ALA A 63 18.91 23.03 8.15
CA ALA A 63 18.86 21.93 7.20
C ALA A 63 19.38 20.66 7.86
N ARG A 64 18.50 19.65 8.01
CA ARG A 64 18.84 18.31 8.47
C ARG A 64 18.86 17.35 7.30
N SER A 65 19.91 16.57 7.15
CA SER A 65 20.11 15.64 6.03
C SER A 65 20.10 14.18 6.49
N TRP A 66 19.46 13.33 5.67
CA TRP A 66 19.51 11.88 5.85
C TRP A 66 20.86 11.25 5.45
N ALA A 67 21.69 11.97 4.66
CA ALA A 67 22.93 11.44 4.09
C ALA A 67 23.86 10.73 5.09
N PRO A 68 24.05 11.20 6.33
CA PRO A 68 24.88 10.47 7.31
C PRO A 68 24.32 9.10 7.69
N LEU A 69 23.01 8.91 7.63
CA LEU A 69 22.31 7.68 7.99
C LEU A 69 22.23 6.68 6.84
N GLU A 70 22.47 7.13 5.61
CA GLU A 70 22.34 6.32 4.39
C GLU A 70 23.59 5.47 4.08
N LYS A 71 24.50 5.32 5.01
CA LYS A 71 25.70 4.51 4.85
C LYS A 71 25.36 3.06 4.47
N GLY A 72 25.87 2.60 3.34
CA GLY A 72 25.64 1.24 2.84
C GLY A 72 24.32 1.03 2.08
N THR A 73 23.52 2.08 1.86
CA THR A 73 22.24 1.98 1.11
C THR A 73 22.45 1.64 -0.35
N ASP A 74 23.53 2.11 -0.98
CA ASP A 74 23.93 1.76 -2.33
C ASP A 74 24.20 0.25 -2.47
N VAL A 75 24.89 -0.34 -1.51
CA VAL A 75 25.17 -1.78 -1.43
C VAL A 75 23.86 -2.55 -1.16
N ALA A 76 23.01 -2.05 -0.26
CA ALA A 76 21.73 -2.65 0.03
C ALA A 76 20.77 -2.59 -1.18
N TRP A 77 20.77 -1.48 -1.91
CA TRP A 77 20.00 -1.34 -3.13
C TRP A 77 20.46 -2.30 -4.23
N ALA A 78 21.77 -2.40 -4.46
CA ALA A 78 22.32 -3.37 -5.38
C ALA A 78 21.92 -4.81 -5.02
N ALA A 79 22.06 -5.17 -3.73
CA ALA A 79 21.64 -6.47 -3.22
C ALA A 79 20.13 -6.73 -3.40
N TYR A 80 19.30 -5.72 -3.18
CA TYR A 80 17.85 -5.81 -3.36
C TYR A 80 17.48 -6.10 -4.82
N ARG A 81 18.11 -5.41 -5.78
CA ARG A 81 17.90 -5.64 -7.21
C ARG A 81 18.38 -7.01 -7.67
N GLU A 82 19.42 -7.55 -7.07
CA GLU A 82 19.93 -8.90 -7.31
C GLU A 82 19.07 -9.99 -6.64
N GLY A 83 18.03 -9.62 -5.87
CA GLY A 83 17.22 -10.55 -5.10
C GLY A 83 17.90 -11.05 -3.82
N ASN A 84 19.03 -10.47 -3.43
CA ASN A 84 19.72 -10.81 -2.19
C ASN A 84 19.10 -10.04 -1.01
N PHE A 85 17.85 -10.39 -0.70
CA PHE A 85 17.06 -9.75 0.35
C PHE A 85 17.68 -9.88 1.75
N PRO A 86 18.32 -11.02 2.14
CA PRO A 86 18.97 -11.11 3.43
C PRO A 86 20.03 -10.04 3.69
N LYS A 87 20.67 -9.54 2.62
CA LYS A 87 21.65 -8.44 2.72
C LYS A 87 21.00 -7.07 2.70
N ALA A 88 19.91 -6.89 1.95
CA ALA A 88 19.27 -5.60 1.76
C ALA A 88 18.31 -5.21 2.91
N VAL A 89 17.47 -6.16 3.33
CA VAL A 89 16.39 -5.92 4.30
C VAL A 89 16.86 -5.32 5.62
N PRO A 90 17.94 -5.79 6.26
CA PRO A 90 18.39 -5.21 7.53
C PRO A 90 18.74 -3.73 7.44
N VAL A 91 19.32 -3.28 6.31
CA VAL A 91 19.69 -1.87 6.10
C VAL A 91 18.43 -1.02 5.93
N PHE A 92 17.50 -1.45 5.08
CA PHE A 92 16.25 -0.71 4.88
C PHE A 92 15.35 -0.71 6.12
N ALA A 93 15.33 -1.80 6.89
CA ALA A 93 14.58 -1.87 8.14
C ALA A 93 15.08 -0.84 9.17
N ARG A 94 16.40 -0.75 9.37
CA ARG A 94 17.00 0.25 10.27
C ARG A 94 16.67 1.68 9.88
N LEU A 95 16.72 1.99 8.60
CA LEU A 95 16.33 3.32 8.09
C LEU A 95 14.84 3.59 8.24
N ALA A 96 13.99 2.59 7.99
CA ALA A 96 12.55 2.72 8.18
C ALA A 96 12.16 2.90 9.65
N GLU A 97 12.88 2.27 10.59
CA GLU A 97 12.67 2.44 12.03
C GLU A 97 12.89 3.89 12.50
N VAL A 98 13.81 4.60 11.87
CA VAL A 98 14.04 6.04 12.15
C VAL A 98 13.19 6.95 11.26
N GLY A 99 12.27 6.39 10.47
CA GLY A 99 11.31 7.14 9.68
C GLY A 99 11.84 7.67 8.35
N HIS A 100 12.85 7.06 7.75
CA HIS A 100 13.34 7.46 6.42
C HIS A 100 12.29 7.11 5.34
N PRO A 101 11.72 8.09 4.61
CA PRO A 101 10.53 7.86 3.78
C PRO A 101 10.75 6.88 2.62
N VAL A 102 11.95 6.89 2.01
CA VAL A 102 12.28 5.92 0.95
C VAL A 102 12.42 4.51 1.50
N ALA A 103 13.02 4.38 2.69
CA ALA A 103 13.17 3.08 3.35
C ALA A 103 11.82 2.52 3.82
N GLU A 104 10.91 3.37 4.33
CA GLU A 104 9.54 3.00 4.63
C GLU A 104 8.82 2.47 3.37
N TRP A 105 8.90 3.19 2.26
CA TRP A 105 8.34 2.71 1.00
C TRP A 105 8.94 1.38 0.52
N LEU A 106 10.26 1.21 0.61
CA LEU A 106 10.94 -0.05 0.28
C LEU A 106 10.48 -1.19 1.20
N MET A 107 10.42 -0.96 2.50
CA MET A 107 9.90 -1.95 3.46
C MET A 107 8.44 -2.27 3.21
N GLY A 108 7.63 -1.29 2.81
CA GLY A 108 6.27 -1.52 2.34
C GLY A 108 6.21 -2.52 1.20
N ASN A 109 7.03 -2.36 0.17
CA ASN A 109 7.14 -3.33 -0.94
C ASN A 109 7.66 -4.69 -0.48
N ILE A 110 8.67 -4.73 0.37
CA ILE A 110 9.24 -5.96 0.92
C ILE A 110 8.18 -6.78 1.67
N TYR A 111 7.37 -6.14 2.52
CA TYR A 111 6.25 -6.80 3.20
C TYR A 111 5.13 -7.18 2.24
N PHE A 112 4.83 -6.35 1.24
CA PHE A 112 3.76 -6.60 0.27
C PHE A 112 4.06 -7.84 -0.59
N PHE A 113 5.27 -7.94 -1.13
CA PHE A 113 5.69 -9.05 -1.99
C PHE A 113 6.24 -10.26 -1.21
N GLY A 114 6.58 -10.11 0.06
CA GLY A 114 7.22 -11.16 0.87
C GLY A 114 8.66 -11.42 0.45
N GLN A 115 9.43 -10.35 0.22
CA GLN A 115 10.80 -10.41 -0.29
C GLN A 115 11.81 -10.63 0.85
N GLY A 116 12.23 -11.88 1.02
CA GLY A 116 13.18 -12.28 2.10
C GLY A 116 12.59 -12.35 3.50
N ILE A 117 11.37 -11.88 3.68
CA ILE A 117 10.56 -11.98 4.91
C ILE A 117 9.14 -12.39 4.55
N PRO A 118 8.37 -12.97 5.49
CA PRO A 118 6.97 -13.31 5.24
C PRO A 118 6.14 -12.11 4.80
N LYS A 119 5.23 -12.35 3.86
CA LYS A 119 4.27 -11.35 3.39
C LYS A 119 3.37 -10.89 4.54
N ASP A 120 3.23 -9.56 4.69
CA ASP A 120 2.43 -8.94 5.74
C ASP A 120 1.81 -7.64 5.19
N TYR A 121 0.56 -7.73 4.74
CA TYR A 121 -0.14 -6.59 4.16
C TYR A 121 -0.43 -5.48 5.19
N ALA A 122 -0.61 -5.81 6.46
CA ALA A 122 -0.85 -4.79 7.48
C ALA A 122 0.40 -3.94 7.71
N LYS A 123 1.58 -4.57 7.78
CA LYS A 123 2.85 -3.84 7.84
C LYS A 123 3.14 -3.09 6.55
N ALA A 124 2.86 -3.69 5.39
CA ALA A 124 3.03 -3.03 4.10
C ALA A 124 2.23 -1.72 4.06
N GLN A 125 0.94 -1.76 4.43
CA GLN A 125 0.09 -0.58 4.46
C GLN A 125 0.61 0.48 5.44
N ALA A 126 1.01 0.08 6.63
CA ALA A 126 1.56 1.02 7.62
C ALA A 126 2.81 1.74 7.09
N MET A 127 3.72 1.01 6.44
CA MET A 127 4.94 1.55 5.85
C MET A 127 4.65 2.47 4.66
N PHE A 128 3.77 2.07 3.74
CA PHE A 128 3.38 2.93 2.62
C PHE A 128 2.68 4.21 3.10
N GLU A 129 1.79 4.11 4.08
CA GLU A 129 1.08 5.27 4.61
C GLU A 129 2.03 6.23 5.34
N ALA A 130 3.02 5.72 6.08
CA ALA A 130 4.04 6.52 6.74
C ALA A 130 4.85 7.33 5.71
N ALA A 131 5.39 6.67 4.68
CA ALA A 131 6.09 7.32 3.59
C ALA A 131 5.22 8.35 2.84
N ALA A 132 3.94 8.01 2.58
CA ALA A 132 2.99 8.88 1.93
C ALA A 132 2.69 10.13 2.76
N GLN A 133 2.54 10.01 4.08
CA GLN A 133 2.33 11.15 4.98
C GLN A 133 3.51 12.11 5.00
N GLN A 134 4.72 11.61 4.76
CA GLN A 134 5.91 12.43 4.59
C GLN A 134 6.00 13.12 3.21
N GLY A 135 5.08 12.81 2.30
CA GLY A 135 5.06 13.37 0.95
C GLY A 135 5.89 12.58 -0.06
N TYR A 136 6.33 11.37 0.28
CA TYR A 136 7.05 10.54 -0.68
C TYR A 136 6.08 10.03 -1.77
N PHE A 137 6.20 10.61 -2.97
CA PHE A 137 5.21 10.46 -4.03
C PHE A 137 5.00 9.00 -4.49
N ALA A 138 6.06 8.16 -4.50
CA ALA A 138 5.95 6.76 -4.90
C ALA A 138 5.10 5.92 -3.93
N ALA A 139 4.81 6.43 -2.74
CA ALA A 139 3.98 5.76 -1.76
C ALA A 139 2.47 6.07 -1.90
N PHE A 140 2.08 7.13 -2.62
CA PHE A 140 0.66 7.53 -2.71
C PHE A 140 -0.19 6.46 -3.41
N ALA A 141 0.26 5.99 -4.58
CA ALA A 141 -0.46 5.00 -5.37
C ALA A 141 -0.62 3.65 -4.65
N PRO A 142 0.44 3.02 -4.12
CA PRO A 142 0.28 1.78 -3.35
C PRO A 142 -0.60 1.96 -2.11
N THR A 143 -0.49 3.09 -1.38
CA THR A 143 -1.36 3.37 -0.25
C THR A 143 -2.84 3.41 -0.66
N ALA A 144 -3.16 4.13 -1.74
CA ALA A 144 -4.52 4.19 -2.27
C ALA A 144 -5.02 2.81 -2.68
N GLN A 145 -4.20 2.04 -3.41
CA GLN A 145 -4.55 0.72 -3.90
C GLN A 145 -4.87 -0.27 -2.79
N MET A 146 -4.13 -0.23 -1.69
CA MET A 146 -4.39 -1.09 -0.55
C MET A 146 -5.74 -0.77 0.11
N TYR A 147 -6.15 0.51 0.15
CA TYR A 147 -7.49 0.91 0.59
C TYR A 147 -8.60 0.49 -0.40
N VAL A 148 -8.32 0.45 -1.72
CA VAL A 148 -9.27 -0.08 -2.70
C VAL A 148 -9.52 -1.56 -2.47
N GLN A 149 -8.45 -2.33 -2.30
CA GLN A 149 -8.49 -3.78 -2.21
C GLN A 149 -8.77 -4.32 -0.80
N GLY A 150 -8.68 -3.48 0.23
CA GLY A 150 -8.81 -3.93 1.63
C GLY A 150 -7.64 -4.81 2.08
N LEU A 151 -6.43 -4.56 1.56
CA LEU A 151 -5.24 -5.33 1.91
C LEU A 151 -4.58 -4.76 3.17
N GLY A 152 -4.53 -5.57 4.23
CA GLY A 152 -3.96 -5.17 5.52
C GLY A 152 -4.79 -4.17 6.32
N VAL A 153 -5.78 -3.54 5.69
CA VAL A 153 -6.76 -2.63 6.30
C VAL A 153 -8.13 -2.89 5.68
N PRO A 154 -9.23 -2.55 6.34
CA PRO A 154 -10.55 -2.58 5.70
C PRO A 154 -10.58 -1.68 4.48
N ALA A 155 -11.28 -2.12 3.42
CA ALA A 155 -11.49 -1.31 2.22
C ALA A 155 -12.17 0.02 2.57
N ASP A 156 -11.61 1.11 2.06
CA ASP A 156 -12.11 2.47 2.30
C ASP A 156 -11.96 3.31 1.02
N PRO A 157 -12.99 3.36 0.17
CA PRO A 157 -12.96 4.14 -1.05
C PRO A 157 -12.71 5.64 -0.81
N SER A 158 -13.13 6.21 0.32
CA SER A 158 -12.90 7.62 0.62
C SER A 158 -11.42 7.92 0.87
N LYS A 159 -10.72 7.01 1.56
CA LYS A 159 -9.27 7.12 1.73
C LYS A 159 -8.51 6.83 0.46
N ALA A 160 -8.95 5.87 -0.34
CA ALA A 160 -8.37 5.60 -1.65
C ALA A 160 -8.48 6.83 -2.56
N TYR A 161 -9.66 7.42 -2.67
CA TYR A 161 -9.88 8.66 -3.41
C TYR A 161 -8.97 9.79 -2.92
N TYR A 162 -8.85 9.96 -1.60
CA TYR A 162 -7.98 10.96 -0.99
C TYR A 162 -6.53 10.82 -1.46
N TRP A 163 -5.95 9.62 -1.39
CA TRP A 163 -4.56 9.38 -1.79
C TRP A 163 -4.35 9.49 -3.30
N TYR A 164 -5.27 8.99 -4.13
CA TYR A 164 -5.19 9.19 -5.59
C TYR A 164 -5.30 10.67 -5.98
N ASN A 165 -6.11 11.46 -5.26
CA ASN A 165 -6.22 12.89 -5.53
C ASN A 165 -4.92 13.63 -5.20
N ILE A 166 -4.23 13.28 -4.11
CA ILE A 166 -2.92 13.82 -3.77
C ILE A 166 -1.89 13.41 -4.84
N ALA A 167 -1.85 12.13 -5.23
CA ALA A 167 -0.95 11.64 -6.26
C ALA A 167 -1.13 12.41 -7.58
N ALA A 168 -2.38 12.56 -8.04
CA ALA A 168 -2.69 13.30 -9.27
C ALA A 168 -2.32 14.78 -9.20
N ALA A 169 -2.36 15.39 -8.00
CA ALA A 169 -2.01 16.80 -7.82
C ALA A 169 -0.49 17.04 -7.75
N GLN A 170 0.29 16.09 -7.25
CA GLN A 170 1.73 16.26 -7.00
C GLN A 170 2.63 15.68 -8.10
N LEU A 171 2.13 14.71 -8.88
CA LEU A 171 2.89 14.16 -9.99
C LEU A 171 3.00 15.19 -11.13
N PRO A 172 4.16 15.30 -11.80
CA PRO A 172 4.31 16.07 -13.01
C PRO A 172 3.40 15.53 -14.13
N ASP A 173 3.22 16.28 -15.19
CA ASP A 173 2.46 15.80 -16.35
C ASP A 173 3.16 14.58 -16.97
N SER A 174 2.55 13.42 -16.75
CA SER A 174 3.09 12.13 -17.11
C SER A 174 1.95 11.12 -17.31
N SER A 175 2.29 9.96 -17.89
CA SER A 175 1.36 8.81 -17.96
C SER A 175 0.92 8.35 -16.56
N GLU A 176 1.81 8.42 -15.58
CA GLU A 176 1.52 8.04 -14.19
C GLU A 176 0.45 8.96 -13.58
N ARG A 177 0.58 10.27 -13.77
CA ARG A 177 -0.45 11.23 -13.34
C ARG A 177 -1.81 10.90 -13.98
N THR A 178 -1.82 10.62 -15.28
CA THR A 178 -3.04 10.25 -15.99
C THR A 178 -3.68 9.00 -15.38
N GLN A 179 -2.88 7.96 -15.11
CA GLN A 179 -3.36 6.75 -14.43
C GLN A 179 -3.94 7.06 -13.04
N MET A 180 -3.28 7.93 -12.26
CA MET A 180 -3.82 8.32 -10.95
C MET A 180 -5.15 9.05 -11.05
N MET A 181 -5.33 9.88 -12.07
CA MET A 181 -6.60 10.54 -12.34
C MET A 181 -7.69 9.55 -12.73
N GLU A 182 -7.39 8.57 -13.57
CA GLU A 182 -8.32 7.51 -13.98
C GLU A 182 -8.74 6.66 -12.77
N ARG A 183 -7.79 6.20 -11.97
CA ARG A 183 -8.07 5.44 -10.74
C ARG A 183 -8.89 6.24 -9.73
N ARG A 184 -8.62 7.54 -9.60
CA ARG A 184 -9.43 8.41 -8.76
C ARG A 184 -10.89 8.45 -9.23
N GLU A 185 -11.14 8.56 -10.54
CA GLU A 185 -12.50 8.59 -11.09
C GLU A 185 -13.21 7.23 -10.92
N GLU A 186 -12.50 6.11 -11.09
CA GLU A 186 -13.05 4.78 -10.82
C GLU A 186 -13.54 4.67 -9.36
N VAL A 187 -12.69 5.08 -8.42
CA VAL A 187 -13.03 5.05 -6.99
C VAL A 187 -14.18 6.03 -6.67
N ALA A 188 -14.24 7.17 -7.35
CA ALA A 188 -15.33 8.15 -7.19
C ALA A 188 -16.70 7.54 -7.51
N GLY A 189 -16.78 6.56 -8.44
CA GLY A 189 -18.00 5.83 -8.77
C GLY A 189 -18.62 5.05 -7.60
N ALA A 190 -17.80 4.70 -6.60
CA ALA A 190 -18.27 4.02 -5.38
C ALA A 190 -18.64 4.98 -4.24
N LEU A 191 -18.50 6.30 -4.44
CA LEU A 191 -18.70 7.33 -3.44
C LEU A 191 -19.94 8.19 -3.74
N THR A 192 -20.57 8.70 -2.70
CA THR A 192 -21.56 9.79 -2.85
C THR A 192 -20.86 11.12 -3.18
N PRO A 193 -21.55 12.06 -3.83
CA PRO A 193 -20.99 13.40 -4.10
C PRO A 193 -20.46 14.10 -2.86
N ALA A 194 -21.12 13.95 -1.71
CA ALA A 194 -20.67 14.52 -0.44
C ALA A 194 -19.36 13.89 0.07
N GLN A 195 -19.17 12.58 -0.12
CA GLN A 195 -17.94 11.89 0.25
C GLN A 195 -16.78 12.32 -0.66
N VAL A 196 -17.03 12.45 -1.97
CA VAL A 196 -16.04 12.97 -2.93
C VAL A 196 -15.60 14.37 -2.54
N GLU A 197 -16.55 15.30 -2.28
CA GLU A 197 -16.25 16.67 -1.87
C GLU A 197 -15.43 16.71 -0.57
N ALA A 198 -15.84 15.90 0.43
CA ALA A 198 -15.13 15.81 1.71
C ALA A 198 -13.68 15.30 1.55
N ALA A 199 -13.49 14.25 0.76
CA ALA A 199 -12.16 13.69 0.49
C ALA A 199 -11.28 14.67 -0.30
N GLN A 200 -11.84 15.34 -1.30
CA GLN A 200 -11.17 16.36 -2.09
C GLN A 200 -10.76 17.57 -1.23
N LYS A 201 -11.65 18.05 -0.37
CA LYS A 201 -11.35 19.14 0.56
C LYS A 201 -10.23 18.78 1.54
N ARG A 202 -10.16 17.51 1.99
CA ARG A 202 -9.06 17.03 2.82
C ARG A 202 -7.76 16.97 2.02
N ALA A 203 -7.79 16.43 0.79
CA ALA A 203 -6.61 16.32 -0.06
C ALA A 203 -6.00 17.69 -0.41
N ASN A 204 -6.85 18.70 -0.65
CA ASN A 204 -6.39 20.09 -0.90
C ASN A 204 -5.70 20.75 0.29
N LYS A 205 -5.86 20.16 1.49
CA LYS A 205 -5.20 20.60 2.74
C LYS A 205 -4.05 19.71 3.14
N PHE A 206 -3.68 18.78 2.27
CA PHE A 206 -2.56 17.88 2.57
C PHE A 206 -1.26 18.68 2.65
N GLU A 207 -0.63 18.59 3.79
CA GLU A 207 0.71 19.09 4.05
C GLU A 207 1.58 17.92 4.45
N PRO A 208 2.68 17.64 3.72
CA PRO A 208 3.63 16.61 4.10
C PRO A 208 4.16 16.85 5.52
N LYS A 209 4.30 15.78 6.28
CA LYS A 209 4.87 15.79 7.62
C LYS A 209 6.20 15.04 7.62
N PRO A 210 7.28 15.64 7.13
CA PRO A 210 8.56 14.96 7.07
C PRO A 210 9.04 14.64 8.49
N VAL A 211 9.60 13.46 8.65
CA VAL A 211 10.31 13.08 9.88
C VAL A 211 11.68 13.74 9.87
N VAL A 212 12.05 14.30 11.01
CA VAL A 212 13.38 14.90 11.18
C VAL A 212 14.41 13.78 11.35
N PRO A 213 15.48 13.75 10.53
CA PRO A 213 16.56 12.79 10.73
C PRO A 213 17.09 12.88 12.16
N PRO A 214 17.28 11.75 12.88
CA PRO A 214 17.94 11.77 14.18
C PRO A 214 19.41 12.19 14.02
N ASP A 215 19.98 12.68 15.09
CA ASP A 215 21.42 12.96 15.08
C ASP A 215 22.18 11.63 14.95
N PRO A 216 23.24 11.56 14.11
CA PRO A 216 24.00 10.31 13.90
C PRO A 216 24.59 9.73 15.19
N GLU A 217 24.80 10.56 16.20
CA GLU A 217 25.30 10.15 17.52
C GLU A 217 24.25 9.40 18.34
N ASP A 218 22.96 9.60 18.05
CA ASP A 218 21.84 8.95 18.71
C ASP A 218 21.45 7.62 18.05
N VAL A 219 22.17 7.21 17.00
CA VAL A 219 21.82 6.02 16.20
C VAL A 219 22.88 4.93 16.42
N ASP A 220 22.58 3.97 17.29
CA ASP A 220 23.50 2.93 17.74
C ASP A 220 24.19 2.14 16.60
N TRP A 221 23.44 1.81 15.55
CA TRP A 221 23.95 1.01 14.44
C TRP A 221 24.89 1.75 13.48
N LEU A 222 25.05 3.07 13.62
CA LEU A 222 26.08 3.83 12.90
C LEU A 222 27.44 3.77 13.58
N GLN A 223 27.47 3.34 14.83
CA GLN A 223 28.69 3.28 15.65
C GLN A 223 29.38 1.90 15.56
N GLU A 224 28.71 0.91 14.96
CA GLU A 224 29.22 -0.44 14.65
C GLU A 224 29.97 -0.45 13.29
#